data_a3f799c48c130a2b04dddfa643fb1b2b
#
_entry.id   a3f799c48c130a2b04dddfa643fb1b2b
#
_cell.length_a   1.000
_cell.length_b   1.000
_cell.length_c   1.000
_cell.angle_alpha   90.00
_cell.angle_beta   90.00
_cell.angle_gamma   90.00
#
_symmetry.space_group_name_H-M   'P 1'
#
loop_
_entity.id
_entity.type
_entity.pdbx_description
1 polymer ?
#
loop_
_entity_poly.entity_id
_entity_poly.type
_entity_poly.pdbx_seq_one_letter_code
_entity_poly.pdbx_strand_id
1 'polypeptide(L)'
;MCIRDRFVAAPAASDALVEQRLRRADIRELDEVRKILEAAIVERAAARRTPQDMERIESLLAQRGAAAEAGDLERCIAADIAFHAAIAEATHNKILSELYRTTTGHLQKGFRHIYRDTACFRASQPTHARLARNIADTDVQQALDTIAVILDEP
;
A
#
# COMPACT_ATOMS: atom_id res chain seq x y z
N MET A 1 36.38 -10.37 -15.39
CA MET A 1 35.40 -9.29 -15.66
C MET A 1 34.57 -9.07 -14.40
N CYS A 2 34.82 -7.98 -13.68
CA CYS A 2 34.17 -7.73 -12.41
C CYS A 2 32.72 -7.36 -12.64
N ILE A 3 31.79 -7.95 -11.86
CA ILE A 3 30.34 -7.65 -11.82
C ILE A 3 30.07 -6.14 -11.63
N ARG A 4 31.04 -5.41 -11.11
CA ARG A 4 30.98 -3.97 -10.84
C ARG A 4 30.85 -3.10 -12.09
N ASP A 5 31.40 -3.54 -13.23
CA ASP A 5 31.40 -2.73 -14.45
C ASP A 5 30.11 -2.83 -15.29
N ARG A 6 29.26 -3.83 -15.01
CA ARG A 6 27.97 -3.99 -15.70
C ARG A 6 26.85 -3.11 -15.14
N PHE A 7 26.99 -2.61 -13.92
CA PHE A 7 25.97 -1.75 -13.27
C PHE A 7 26.14 -0.25 -13.56
N VAL A 8 27.29 0.16 -14.13
CA VAL A 8 27.63 1.59 -14.29
C VAL A 8 27.18 2.17 -15.64
N ALA A 9 26.78 1.36 -16.61
CA ALA A 9 26.68 1.84 -17.99
C ALA A 9 25.29 2.11 -18.56
N ALA A 10 24.15 1.88 -17.85
CA ALA A 10 22.84 2.12 -18.47
C ALA A 10 21.63 2.40 -17.54
N PRO A 11 21.73 3.12 -16.44
CA PRO A 11 20.59 3.24 -15.53
C PRO A 11 19.54 4.28 -15.94
N ALA A 12 19.95 5.41 -16.48
CA ALA A 12 19.05 6.57 -16.65
C ALA A 12 17.95 6.39 -17.70
N ALA A 13 18.20 5.66 -18.77
CA ALA A 13 17.22 5.47 -19.84
C ALA A 13 16.18 4.39 -19.52
N SER A 14 16.59 3.32 -18.80
CA SER A 14 15.66 2.25 -18.41
C SER A 14 14.74 2.68 -17.28
N ASP A 15 15.24 3.42 -16.29
CA ASP A 15 14.44 3.93 -15.17
C ASP A 15 13.44 4.96 -15.65
N ALA A 16 13.85 5.89 -16.51
CA ALA A 16 12.97 6.85 -17.15
C ALA A 16 11.89 6.17 -18.01
N LEU A 17 12.19 5.06 -18.67
CA LEU A 17 11.23 4.30 -19.47
C LEU A 17 10.20 3.58 -18.61
N VAL A 18 10.62 2.96 -17.50
CA VAL A 18 9.70 2.32 -16.54
C VAL A 18 8.78 3.35 -15.92
N GLU A 19 9.33 4.47 -15.45
CA GLU A 19 8.54 5.56 -14.88
C GLU A 19 7.55 6.15 -15.88
N GLN A 20 7.94 6.31 -17.15
CA GLN A 20 7.05 6.75 -18.21
C GLN A 20 5.95 5.75 -18.50
N ARG A 21 6.23 4.45 -18.45
CA ARG A 21 5.22 3.39 -18.60
C ARG A 21 4.25 3.37 -17.43
N LEU A 22 4.73 3.51 -16.20
CA LEU A 22 3.88 3.59 -15.01
C LEU A 22 2.92 4.80 -15.07
N ARG A 23 3.39 5.93 -15.58
CA ARG A 23 2.53 7.12 -15.79
C ARG A 23 1.43 6.92 -16.83
N ARG A 24 1.62 6.02 -17.79
CA ARG A 24 0.69 5.70 -18.89
C ARG A 24 -0.05 4.38 -18.68
N ALA A 25 0.29 3.62 -17.63
CA ALA A 25 -0.33 2.33 -17.36
C ALA A 25 -1.83 2.49 -17.09
N ASP A 26 -2.59 1.53 -17.54
CA ASP A 26 -4.00 1.38 -17.15
C ASP A 26 -4.07 1.19 -15.63
N ILE A 27 -5.00 1.86 -14.98
CA ILE A 27 -5.26 1.72 -13.54
C ILE A 27 -5.46 0.24 -13.15
N ARG A 28 -6.07 -0.56 -14.03
CA ARG A 28 -6.27 -2.00 -13.81
C ARG A 28 -4.95 -2.77 -13.73
N GLU A 29 -3.98 -2.44 -14.58
CA GLU A 29 -2.65 -3.07 -14.54
C GLU A 29 -1.90 -2.70 -13.27
N LEU A 30 -2.00 -1.44 -12.84
CA LEU A 30 -1.43 -0.97 -11.57
C LEU A 30 -2.11 -1.63 -10.36
N ASP A 31 -3.42 -1.80 -10.39
CA ASP A 31 -4.17 -2.47 -9.32
C ASP A 31 -3.82 -3.96 -9.23
N GLU A 32 -3.62 -4.63 -10.35
CA GLU A 32 -3.13 -6.02 -10.38
C GLU A 32 -1.76 -6.15 -9.72
N VAL A 33 -0.81 -5.28 -10.06
CA VAL A 33 0.52 -5.25 -9.42
C VAL A 33 0.40 -4.92 -7.94
N ARG A 34 -0.45 -3.96 -7.56
CA ARG A 34 -0.73 -3.63 -6.16
C ARG A 34 -1.20 -4.84 -5.37
N LYS A 35 -2.17 -5.60 -5.89
CA LYS A 35 -2.70 -6.81 -5.25
C LYS A 35 -1.61 -7.85 -4.98
N ILE A 36 -0.73 -8.07 -5.96
CA ILE A 36 0.41 -8.99 -5.81
C ILE A 36 1.36 -8.51 -4.72
N LEU A 37 1.72 -7.22 -4.74
CA LEU A 37 2.62 -6.63 -3.77
C LEU A 37 2.04 -6.64 -2.36
N GLU A 38 0.76 -6.29 -2.19
CA GLU A 38 0.13 -6.23 -0.87
C GLU A 38 0.03 -7.59 -0.18
N ALA A 39 -0.26 -8.65 -0.90
CA ALA A 39 -0.24 -10.00 -0.35
C ALA A 39 1.17 -10.36 0.18
N ALA A 40 2.21 -10.10 -0.60
CA ALA A 40 3.59 -10.34 -0.22
C ALA A 40 4.05 -9.42 0.95
N ILE A 41 3.57 -8.19 0.99
CA ILE A 41 3.85 -7.21 2.04
C ILE A 41 3.23 -7.65 3.37
N VAL A 42 1.94 -7.97 3.37
CA VAL A 42 1.20 -8.34 4.59
C VAL A 42 1.79 -9.58 5.25
N GLU A 43 2.13 -10.61 4.48
CA GLU A 43 2.82 -11.80 4.99
C GLU A 43 4.11 -11.45 5.74
N ARG A 44 4.94 -10.60 5.15
CA ARG A 44 6.24 -10.20 5.73
C ARG A 44 6.09 -9.23 6.88
N ALA A 45 5.15 -8.29 6.78
CA ALA A 45 4.87 -7.34 7.85
C ALA A 45 4.39 -8.06 9.12
N ALA A 46 3.47 -9.02 9.00
CA ALA A 46 3.00 -9.82 10.13
C ALA A 46 4.15 -10.56 10.84
N ALA A 47 5.15 -11.01 10.08
CA ALA A 47 6.31 -11.71 10.65
C ALA A 47 7.39 -10.77 11.23
N ARG A 48 7.48 -9.51 10.75
CA ARG A 48 8.64 -8.63 11.02
C ARG A 48 8.31 -7.33 11.74
N ARG A 49 7.02 -6.95 11.84
CA ARG A 49 6.62 -5.68 12.46
C ARG A 49 7.22 -5.51 13.85
N THR A 50 7.56 -4.28 14.19
CA THR A 50 7.96 -3.85 15.52
C THR A 50 6.80 -3.16 16.24
N PRO A 51 6.87 -2.93 17.56
CA PRO A 51 5.89 -2.11 18.27
C PRO A 51 5.74 -0.70 17.67
N GLN A 52 6.84 -0.07 17.23
CA GLN A 52 6.79 1.25 16.60
C GLN A 52 6.08 1.22 15.25
N ASP A 53 6.26 0.15 14.47
CA ASP A 53 5.51 -0.02 13.22
C ASP A 53 4.01 -0.07 13.51
N MET A 54 3.59 -0.80 14.55
CA MET A 54 2.18 -0.91 14.93
C MET A 54 1.60 0.41 15.41
N GLU A 55 2.32 1.17 16.24
CA GLU A 55 1.90 2.52 16.65
C GLU A 55 1.61 3.41 15.44
N ARG A 56 2.48 3.38 14.44
CA ARG A 56 2.31 4.15 13.20
C ARG A 56 1.12 3.67 12.38
N ILE A 57 0.99 2.36 12.19
CA ILE A 57 -0.12 1.75 11.44
C ILE A 57 -1.46 2.10 12.10
N GLU A 58 -1.57 1.96 13.41
CA GLU A 58 -2.78 2.27 14.18
C GLU A 58 -3.12 3.77 14.15
N SER A 59 -2.11 4.64 14.22
CA SER A 59 -2.30 6.10 14.10
C SER A 59 -2.87 6.47 12.72
N LEU A 60 -2.37 5.88 11.65
CA LEU A 60 -2.84 6.13 10.29
C LEU A 60 -4.24 5.54 10.06
N LEU A 61 -4.54 4.39 10.66
CA LEU A 61 -5.87 3.80 10.67
C LEU A 61 -6.89 4.73 11.35
N ALA A 62 -6.53 5.33 12.48
CA ALA A 62 -7.37 6.29 13.18
C ALA A 62 -7.60 7.56 12.35
N GLN A 63 -6.56 8.08 11.68
CA GLN A 63 -6.68 9.23 10.78
C GLN A 63 -7.61 8.94 9.60
N ARG A 64 -7.52 7.74 9.03
CA ARG A 64 -8.42 7.28 7.96
C ARG A 64 -9.88 7.30 8.41
N GLY A 65 -10.16 6.72 9.56
CA GLY A 65 -11.52 6.70 10.14
C GLY A 65 -12.05 8.10 10.45
N ALA A 66 -11.23 8.95 11.06
CA ALA A 66 -11.63 10.33 11.37
C ALA A 66 -11.92 11.14 10.10
N ALA A 67 -11.12 11.00 9.05
CA ALA A 67 -11.36 11.64 7.77
C ALA A 67 -12.65 11.14 7.12
N ALA A 68 -12.94 9.84 7.22
CA ALA A 68 -14.15 9.23 6.70
C ALA A 68 -15.41 9.78 7.39
N GLU A 69 -15.38 9.88 8.71
CA GLU A 69 -16.49 10.45 9.50
C GLU A 69 -16.70 11.97 9.22
N ALA A 70 -15.59 12.68 8.97
CA ALA A 70 -15.65 14.11 8.61
C ALA A 70 -16.12 14.36 7.16
N GLY A 71 -16.25 13.32 6.32
CA GLY A 71 -16.60 13.46 4.92
C GLY A 71 -15.48 14.06 4.05
N ASP A 72 -14.23 14.02 4.54
CA ASP A 72 -13.06 14.57 3.85
C ASP A 72 -12.41 13.49 2.97
N LEU A 73 -12.85 13.43 1.73
CA LEU A 73 -12.42 12.41 0.76
C LEU A 73 -10.90 12.47 0.48
N GLU A 74 -10.34 13.67 0.36
CA GLU A 74 -8.91 13.83 0.07
C GLU A 74 -8.05 13.28 1.23
N ARG A 75 -8.45 13.56 2.46
CA ARG A 75 -7.77 13.02 3.64
C ARG A 75 -7.99 11.52 3.80
N CYS A 76 -9.16 10.98 3.42
CA CYS A 76 -9.40 9.56 3.38
C CYS A 76 -8.42 8.85 2.46
N ILE A 77 -8.32 9.31 1.21
CA ILE A 77 -7.42 8.73 0.19
C ILE A 77 -5.97 8.81 0.68
N ALA A 78 -5.54 9.97 1.18
CA ALA A 78 -4.18 10.15 1.67
C ALA A 78 -3.87 9.24 2.87
N ALA A 79 -4.78 9.12 3.83
CA ALA A 79 -4.60 8.28 5.01
C ALA A 79 -4.64 6.78 4.67
N ASP A 80 -5.48 6.38 3.73
CA ASP A 80 -5.55 5.01 3.23
C ASP A 80 -4.23 4.58 2.59
N ILE A 81 -3.71 5.40 1.67
CA ILE A 81 -2.41 5.16 1.03
C ILE A 81 -1.29 5.12 2.07
N ALA A 82 -1.29 6.05 3.03
CA ALA A 82 -0.28 6.09 4.08
C ALA A 82 -0.36 4.87 5.02
N PHE A 83 -1.57 4.37 5.33
CA PHE A 83 -1.79 3.16 6.11
C PHE A 83 -1.15 1.93 5.44
N HIS A 84 -1.46 1.70 4.17
CA HIS A 84 -0.88 0.58 3.42
C HIS A 84 0.63 0.74 3.21
N ALA A 85 1.13 1.96 2.99
CA ALA A 85 2.57 2.24 2.91
C ALA A 85 3.29 1.95 4.24
N ALA A 86 2.68 2.25 5.38
CA ALA A 86 3.25 1.91 6.68
C ALA A 86 3.35 0.39 6.90
N ILE A 87 2.38 -0.39 6.41
CA ILE A 87 2.46 -1.85 6.42
C ILE A 87 3.62 -2.32 5.53
N ALA A 88 3.83 -1.69 4.37
CA ALA A 88 4.97 -2.00 3.50
C ALA A 88 6.31 -1.69 4.19
N GLU A 89 6.42 -0.60 4.94
CA GLU A 89 7.60 -0.28 5.74
C GLU A 89 7.86 -1.29 6.87
N ALA A 90 6.80 -1.83 7.48
CA ALA A 90 6.88 -2.86 8.51
C ALA A 90 7.44 -4.21 8.01
N THR A 91 7.61 -4.38 6.71
CA THR A 91 8.34 -5.51 6.13
C THR A 91 9.84 -5.43 6.39
N HIS A 92 10.37 -4.24 6.72
CA HIS A 92 11.80 -3.93 6.83
C HIS A 92 12.61 -4.30 5.58
N ASN A 93 11.94 -4.29 4.41
CA ASN A 93 12.55 -4.43 3.10
C ASN A 93 12.37 -3.11 2.32
N LYS A 94 13.44 -2.33 2.26
CA LYS A 94 13.41 -0.99 1.64
C LYS A 94 13.03 -1.02 0.16
N ILE A 95 13.52 -2.02 -0.58
CA ILE A 95 13.21 -2.14 -2.01
C ILE A 95 11.73 -2.44 -2.21
N LEU A 96 11.17 -3.35 -1.41
CA LEU A 96 9.75 -3.68 -1.48
C LEU A 96 8.86 -2.47 -1.13
N SER A 97 9.21 -1.71 -0.09
CA SER A 97 8.45 -0.52 0.29
C SER A 97 8.56 0.62 -0.73
N GLU A 98 9.73 0.82 -1.33
CA GLU A 98 9.93 1.80 -2.41
C GLU A 98 9.15 1.42 -3.67
N LEU A 99 9.19 0.15 -4.07
CA LEU A 99 8.43 -0.36 -5.21
C LEU A 99 6.93 -0.17 -4.99
N TYR A 100 6.44 -0.49 -3.79
CA TYR A 100 5.04 -0.27 -3.42
C TYR A 100 4.65 1.22 -3.51
N ARG A 101 5.44 2.12 -2.95
CA ARG A 101 5.17 3.58 -3.01
C ARG A 101 5.15 4.10 -4.43
N THR A 102 6.08 3.65 -5.27
CA THR A 102 6.13 4.07 -6.67
C THR A 102 4.85 3.64 -7.40
N THR A 103 4.41 2.41 -7.19
CA THR A 103 3.18 1.88 -7.80
C THR A 103 1.94 2.63 -7.30
N THR A 104 1.79 2.80 -5.99
CA THR A 104 0.61 3.44 -5.40
C THR A 104 0.55 4.94 -5.61
N GLY A 105 1.69 5.61 -5.77
CA GLY A 105 1.74 7.03 -6.13
C GLY A 105 1.05 7.33 -7.47
N HIS A 106 1.07 6.41 -8.40
CA HIS A 106 0.32 6.52 -9.67
C HIS A 106 -1.17 6.19 -9.51
N LEU A 107 -1.54 5.33 -8.57
CA LEU A 107 -2.93 4.99 -8.28
C LEU A 107 -3.69 6.10 -7.57
N GLN A 108 -3.03 6.94 -6.78
CA GLN A 108 -3.68 8.01 -6.02
C GLN A 108 -4.52 8.94 -6.91
N LYS A 109 -4.03 9.26 -8.10
CA LYS A 109 -4.77 10.09 -9.07
C LYS A 109 -6.02 9.37 -9.58
N GLY A 110 -5.91 8.05 -9.77
CA GLY A 110 -7.03 7.21 -10.20
C GLY A 110 -8.11 7.11 -9.12
N PHE A 111 -7.74 6.97 -7.87
CA PHE A 111 -8.69 6.88 -6.76
C PHE A 111 -9.59 8.11 -6.64
N ARG A 112 -9.06 9.31 -6.90
CA ARG A 112 -9.87 10.56 -6.94
C ARG A 112 -10.96 10.55 -8.00
N HIS A 113 -10.82 9.78 -9.06
CA HIS A 113 -11.83 9.63 -10.10
C HIS A 113 -12.83 8.51 -9.81
N ILE A 114 -12.44 7.53 -9.01
CA ILE A 114 -13.26 6.37 -8.65
C ILE A 114 -14.19 6.70 -7.47
N TYR A 115 -13.62 7.28 -6.42
CA TYR A 115 -14.37 7.60 -5.20
C TYR A 115 -15.06 8.97 -5.32
N ARG A 116 -16.35 9.00 -5.00
CA ARG A 116 -17.17 10.22 -5.02
C ARG A 116 -17.38 10.82 -3.64
N ASP A 117 -17.35 9.97 -2.61
CA ASP A 117 -17.55 10.32 -1.21
C ASP A 117 -16.80 9.37 -0.29
N THR A 118 -16.97 9.54 1.01
CA THR A 118 -16.28 8.74 2.03
C THR A 118 -17.04 7.50 2.48
N ALA A 119 -18.17 7.16 1.88
CA ALA A 119 -19.03 6.06 2.34
C ALA A 119 -18.30 4.70 2.30
N CYS A 120 -17.56 4.42 1.23
CA CYS A 120 -16.77 3.20 1.11
C CYS A 120 -15.65 3.12 2.16
N PHE A 121 -15.01 4.23 2.51
CA PHE A 121 -14.00 4.28 3.58
C PHE A 121 -14.60 3.99 4.96
N ARG A 122 -15.81 4.50 5.26
CA ARG A 122 -16.52 4.14 6.48
C ARG A 122 -16.89 2.66 6.51
N ALA A 123 -17.44 2.15 5.41
CA ALA A 123 -17.84 0.75 5.30
C ALA A 123 -16.66 -0.22 5.46
N SER A 124 -15.51 0.12 4.90
CA SER A 124 -14.30 -0.73 4.96
C SER A 124 -13.42 -0.51 6.20
N GLN A 125 -13.70 0.48 7.03
CA GLN A 125 -12.90 0.76 8.24
C GLN A 125 -12.77 -0.44 9.19
N PRO A 126 -13.83 -1.22 9.48
CA PRO A 126 -13.70 -2.42 10.32
C PRO A 126 -12.77 -3.49 9.74
N THR A 127 -12.76 -3.64 8.40
CA THR A 127 -11.87 -4.61 7.71
C THR A 127 -10.42 -4.17 7.80
N HIS A 128 -10.13 -2.87 7.62
CA HIS A 128 -8.79 -2.31 7.83
C HIS A 128 -8.31 -2.44 9.28
N ALA A 129 -9.20 -2.23 10.25
CA ALA A 129 -8.89 -2.46 11.67
C ALA A 129 -8.59 -3.92 11.97
N ARG A 130 -9.30 -4.85 11.34
CA ARG A 130 -9.03 -6.29 11.43
C ARG A 130 -7.65 -6.64 10.86
N LEU A 131 -7.28 -6.07 9.71
CA LEU A 131 -5.95 -6.25 9.12
C LEU A 131 -4.85 -5.82 10.08
N ALA A 132 -4.96 -4.63 10.67
CA ALA A 132 -3.99 -4.14 11.63
C ALA A 132 -3.85 -5.08 12.85
N ARG A 133 -4.96 -5.59 13.39
CA ARG A 133 -4.94 -6.58 14.48
C ARG A 133 -4.26 -7.89 14.08
N ASN A 134 -4.59 -8.43 12.90
CA ASN A 134 -3.98 -9.66 12.41
C ASN A 134 -2.46 -9.53 12.26
N ILE A 135 -1.98 -8.38 11.79
CA ILE A 135 -0.55 -8.07 11.71
C ILE A 135 0.05 -7.96 13.12
N ALA A 136 -0.61 -7.25 14.05
CA ALA A 136 -0.16 -7.12 15.43
C ALA A 136 -0.05 -8.47 16.12
N ASP A 137 -1.01 -9.37 15.90
CA ASP A 137 -1.07 -10.70 16.50
C ASP A 137 -0.18 -11.74 15.79
N THR A 138 0.54 -11.35 14.74
CA THR A 138 1.37 -12.26 13.92
C THR A 138 0.56 -13.38 13.26
N ASP A 139 -0.73 -13.15 13.04
CA ASP A 139 -1.61 -14.11 12.38
C ASP A 139 -1.54 -13.92 10.86
N VAL A 140 -0.52 -14.52 10.25
CA VAL A 140 -0.21 -14.39 8.82
C VAL A 140 -1.38 -14.83 7.95
N GLN A 141 -2.03 -15.96 8.29
CA GLN A 141 -3.11 -16.47 7.46
C GLN A 141 -4.33 -15.55 7.50
N GLN A 142 -4.75 -15.10 8.67
CA GLN A 142 -5.86 -14.15 8.79
C GLN A 142 -5.54 -12.79 8.17
N ALA A 143 -4.27 -12.36 8.25
CA ALA A 143 -3.84 -11.12 7.58
C ALA A 143 -3.95 -11.24 6.06
N LEU A 144 -3.54 -12.36 5.47
CA LEU A 144 -3.68 -12.65 4.04
C LEU A 144 -5.15 -12.71 3.60
N ASP A 145 -5.98 -13.40 4.36
CA ASP A 145 -7.41 -13.51 4.08
C ASP A 145 -8.09 -12.12 4.15
N THR A 146 -7.68 -11.32 5.11
CA THR A 146 -8.25 -9.97 5.31
C THR A 146 -7.81 -9.00 4.22
N ILE A 147 -6.53 -9.01 3.80
CA ILE A 147 -6.10 -8.14 2.71
C ILE A 147 -6.77 -8.53 1.39
N ALA A 148 -7.00 -9.80 1.14
CA ALA A 148 -7.73 -10.25 -0.04
C ALA A 148 -9.15 -9.65 -0.09
N VAL A 149 -9.85 -9.60 1.04
CA VAL A 149 -11.17 -8.94 1.14
C VAL A 149 -11.07 -7.45 0.81
N ILE A 150 -10.09 -6.74 1.39
CA ILE A 150 -9.89 -5.29 1.12
C ILE A 150 -9.63 -5.03 -0.36
N LEU A 151 -8.83 -5.87 -1.01
CA LEU A 151 -8.44 -5.69 -2.40
C LEU A 151 -9.53 -6.06 -3.41
N ASP A 152 -10.54 -6.82 -2.98
CA ASP A 152 -11.70 -7.19 -3.80
C ASP A 152 -12.89 -6.23 -3.59
N GLU A 153 -12.81 -5.32 -2.61
CA GLU A 153 -13.80 -4.24 -2.46
C GLU A 153 -13.67 -3.24 -3.62
N PRO A 154 -14.79 -2.84 -4.25
CA PRO A 154 -14.78 -1.95 -5.40
C PRO A 154 -14.33 -0.53 -5.05
#